data_503aefd361c10d3fa3ae24ee261fb25f
#
_entry.id   503aefd361c10d3fa3ae24ee261fb25f
#
_cell.length_a   1.000
_cell.length_b   1.000
_cell.length_c   1.000
_cell.angle_alpha   90.00
_cell.angle_beta   90.00
_cell.angle_gamma   90.00
#
_symmetry.space_group_name_H-M   'P 1'
#
loop_
_entity.id
_entity.type
_entity.pdbx_description
1 polymer ?
#
loop_
_entity_poly.entity_id
_entity_poly.type
_entity_poly.pdbx_seq_one_letter_code
_entity_poly.pdbx_strand_id
1 'polypeptide(L)'
;GGQHTRLLLARALIHEPDLLLLDEPSNHLDLPTLLWLEQFLQNWSGSFVLVSHDRQLLDAVTNGSWILRDKMLHYFALPCTAARQALVAKDESDALRHKAEQKEIDRVTASARRLATWGKVYDNEDLARKAKQMEKQVERLKESQTELTAGSPWTLTLRGDALRADRLLEMENLSVAPEPGLSELFHVDIARLTSGDRVAIVGRNGCGKSSLMKLIWRHFSGEPSETGLKLHPRVSPGYYDQTLNQLSEEATIFDALEPFAPDPQTRKMALISAFIPCARHGQKVSTLSGGERSRLLFIGLTLARYSLLMLDEPTNHLDMEGKEALAETLQQFEGGVLLVSHDRQLISQSCNRYWLIEDGRLSEWHDAEAVFERLRASTGPVVPEASKTASKAPPSASNDLLERLVALEMLLEEDLARKPKHQKPQLQAQWRREIEEIEAQL
;
A
#
# COMPACT_ATOMS: atom_id res chain seq x y z
N GLY A 1 -15.36 5.60 13.05
CA GLY A 1 -14.79 4.49 12.33
C GLY A 1 -15.75 3.78 11.41
N GLY A 2 -15.72 2.44 11.34
CA GLY A 2 -16.39 1.62 10.33
C GLY A 2 -17.89 1.85 10.15
N GLN A 3 -18.63 2.23 11.19
CA GLN A 3 -20.06 2.60 11.07
C GLN A 3 -20.27 3.87 10.24
N HIS A 4 -19.38 4.84 10.35
CA HIS A 4 -19.46 6.08 9.56
C HIS A 4 -19.23 5.79 8.07
N THR A 5 -18.23 4.97 7.73
CA THR A 5 -17.96 4.57 6.34
C THR A 5 -19.11 3.78 5.74
N ARG A 6 -19.72 2.85 6.51
CA ARG A 6 -20.94 2.14 6.08
C ARG A 6 -22.10 3.10 5.81
N LEU A 7 -22.29 4.13 6.64
CA LEU A 7 -23.32 5.14 6.44
C LEU A 7 -23.07 5.99 5.19
N LEU A 8 -21.81 6.39 4.94
CA LEU A 8 -21.43 7.12 3.73
C LEU A 8 -21.65 6.29 2.47
N LEU A 9 -21.27 5.01 2.50
CA LEU A 9 -21.54 4.07 1.41
C LEU A 9 -23.05 3.92 1.18
N ALA A 10 -23.83 3.67 2.23
CA ALA A 10 -25.29 3.58 2.11
C ALA A 10 -25.88 4.84 1.48
N ARG A 11 -25.42 6.02 1.90
CA ARG A 11 -25.85 7.32 1.33
C ARG A 11 -25.48 7.44 -0.15
N ALA A 12 -24.28 7.02 -0.55
CA ALA A 12 -23.84 7.07 -1.94
C ALA A 12 -24.68 6.12 -2.83
N LEU A 13 -25.15 4.99 -2.27
CA LEU A 13 -25.88 3.95 -2.99
C LEU A 13 -27.38 4.21 -3.13
N ILE A 14 -27.97 5.10 -2.31
CA ILE A 14 -29.41 5.41 -2.36
C ILE A 14 -29.86 5.88 -3.75
N HIS A 15 -28.97 6.52 -4.49
CA HIS A 15 -29.26 7.07 -5.82
C HIS A 15 -28.89 6.12 -6.98
N GLU A 16 -28.56 4.85 -6.70
CA GLU A 16 -28.17 3.83 -7.69
C GLU A 16 -27.19 4.38 -8.74
N PRO A 17 -25.98 4.85 -8.35
CA PRO A 17 -25.06 5.50 -9.27
C PRO A 17 -24.48 4.49 -10.27
N ASP A 18 -24.32 4.91 -11.52
CA ASP A 18 -23.64 4.13 -12.58
C ASP A 18 -22.13 4.01 -12.32
N LEU A 19 -21.55 5.03 -11.68
CA LEU A 19 -20.12 5.10 -11.32
C LEU A 19 -19.95 5.45 -9.85
N LEU A 20 -19.23 4.61 -9.13
CA LEU A 20 -18.86 4.82 -7.73
C LEU A 20 -17.39 5.24 -7.62
N LEU A 21 -17.13 6.38 -6.98
CA LEU A 21 -15.77 6.87 -6.70
C LEU A 21 -15.48 6.67 -5.21
N LEU A 22 -14.44 5.89 -4.91
CA LEU A 22 -14.03 5.52 -3.55
C LEU A 22 -12.59 5.97 -3.32
N ASP A 23 -12.41 6.87 -2.36
CA ASP A 23 -11.09 7.36 -1.95
C ASP A 23 -10.77 6.82 -0.56
N GLU A 24 -9.77 5.93 -0.48
CA GLU A 24 -9.30 5.27 0.73
C GLU A 24 -10.43 4.73 1.64
N PRO A 25 -11.42 3.98 1.10
CA PRO A 25 -12.57 3.52 1.90
C PRO A 25 -12.20 2.49 2.96
N SER A 26 -11.04 1.86 2.85
CA SER A 26 -10.48 0.91 3.81
C SER A 26 -9.92 1.56 5.07
N ASN A 27 -9.62 2.86 5.04
CA ASN A 27 -9.03 3.55 6.18
C ASN A 27 -9.94 3.52 7.40
N HIS A 28 -9.37 3.14 8.56
CA HIS A 28 -10.06 3.04 9.85
C HIS A 28 -11.21 2.01 9.89
N LEU A 29 -11.33 1.14 8.88
CA LEU A 29 -12.24 0.00 8.95
C LEU A 29 -11.61 -1.11 9.79
N ASP A 30 -12.44 -1.77 10.60
CA ASP A 30 -12.03 -3.03 11.19
C ASP A 30 -12.06 -4.16 10.14
N LEU A 31 -11.35 -5.21 10.42
CA LEU A 31 -11.19 -6.32 9.50
C LEU A 31 -12.54 -6.93 9.06
N PRO A 32 -13.55 -7.12 9.94
CA PRO A 32 -14.87 -7.57 9.52
C PRO A 32 -15.57 -6.62 8.54
N THR A 33 -15.45 -5.31 8.76
CA THR A 33 -16.03 -4.30 7.84
C THR A 33 -15.30 -4.24 6.51
N LEU A 34 -13.99 -4.41 6.52
CA LEU A 34 -13.17 -4.48 5.30
C LEU A 34 -13.56 -5.70 4.45
N LEU A 35 -13.72 -6.88 5.08
CA LEU A 35 -14.17 -8.10 4.40
C LEU A 35 -15.58 -7.95 3.81
N TRP A 36 -16.47 -7.26 4.54
CA TRP A 36 -17.79 -6.91 4.02
C TRP A 36 -17.71 -5.97 2.81
N LEU A 37 -16.84 -4.94 2.85
CA LEU A 37 -16.65 -4.01 1.74
C LEU A 37 -16.14 -4.73 0.50
N GLU A 38 -15.20 -5.66 0.67
CA GLU A 38 -14.66 -6.50 -0.40
C GLU A 38 -15.78 -7.31 -1.08
N GLN A 39 -16.60 -8.03 -0.29
CA GLN A 39 -17.74 -8.78 -0.82
C GLN A 39 -18.76 -7.88 -1.50
N PHE A 40 -19.02 -6.71 -0.94
CA PHE A 40 -19.93 -5.72 -1.53
C PHE A 40 -19.43 -5.30 -2.92
N LEU A 41 -18.16 -4.90 -3.06
CA LEU A 41 -17.58 -4.45 -4.32
C LEU A 41 -17.49 -5.58 -5.36
N GLN A 42 -17.20 -6.82 -4.94
CA GLN A 42 -17.20 -7.99 -5.83
C GLN A 42 -18.59 -8.29 -6.42
N ASN A 43 -19.66 -7.98 -5.69
CA ASN A 43 -21.04 -8.19 -6.14
C ASN A 43 -21.65 -6.93 -6.77
N TRP A 44 -20.89 -5.82 -6.84
CA TRP A 44 -21.38 -4.59 -7.43
C TRP A 44 -21.46 -4.71 -8.95
N SER A 45 -22.62 -4.42 -9.54
CA SER A 45 -22.87 -4.54 -10.98
C SER A 45 -22.47 -3.32 -11.79
N GLY A 46 -22.31 -2.15 -11.14
CA GLY A 46 -21.87 -0.92 -11.76
C GLY A 46 -20.36 -0.78 -11.86
N SER A 47 -19.90 0.31 -12.47
CA SER A 47 -18.49 0.64 -12.52
C SER A 47 -18.02 1.35 -11.25
N PHE A 48 -16.76 1.15 -10.86
CA PHE A 48 -16.17 1.92 -9.76
C PHE A 48 -14.71 2.25 -10.00
N VAL A 49 -14.25 3.34 -9.40
CA VAL A 49 -12.84 3.71 -9.29
C VAL A 49 -12.49 3.71 -7.81
N LEU A 50 -11.47 2.96 -7.46
CA LEU A 50 -11.02 2.77 -6.08
C LEU A 50 -9.59 3.25 -5.93
N VAL A 51 -9.37 4.23 -5.04
CA VAL A 51 -8.03 4.61 -4.56
C VAL A 51 -7.82 3.92 -3.22
N SER A 52 -6.78 3.11 -3.09
CA SER A 52 -6.45 2.42 -1.84
C SER A 52 -4.98 2.03 -1.75
N HIS A 53 -4.47 1.96 -0.51
CA HIS A 53 -3.20 1.35 -0.14
C HIS A 53 -3.35 -0.10 0.36
N ASP A 54 -4.54 -0.68 0.27
CA ASP A 54 -4.79 -2.09 0.58
C ASP A 54 -4.68 -2.94 -0.70
N ARG A 55 -3.54 -3.60 -0.85
CA ARG A 55 -3.23 -4.43 -2.01
C ARG A 55 -4.19 -5.61 -2.16
N GLN A 56 -4.56 -6.27 -1.05
CA GLN A 56 -5.46 -7.42 -1.10
C GLN A 56 -6.86 -7.01 -1.55
N LEU A 57 -7.36 -5.87 -1.06
CA LEU A 57 -8.63 -5.31 -1.51
C LEU A 57 -8.57 -5.00 -3.01
N LEU A 58 -7.54 -4.30 -3.48
CA LEU A 58 -7.39 -3.98 -4.90
C LEU A 58 -7.33 -5.23 -5.78
N ASP A 59 -6.53 -6.24 -5.39
CA ASP A 59 -6.43 -7.49 -6.15
C ASP A 59 -7.75 -8.29 -6.19
N ALA A 60 -8.54 -8.21 -5.11
CA ALA A 60 -9.80 -8.96 -5.00
C ALA A 60 -10.96 -8.34 -5.79
N VAL A 61 -10.96 -6.99 -5.98
CA VAL A 61 -12.14 -6.29 -6.52
C VAL A 61 -11.89 -5.57 -7.84
N THR A 62 -10.63 -5.41 -8.30
CA THR A 62 -10.32 -4.67 -9.52
C THR A 62 -9.82 -5.56 -10.65
N ASN A 63 -10.14 -5.18 -11.89
CA ASN A 63 -9.67 -5.84 -13.12
C ASN A 63 -8.68 -4.98 -13.92
N GLY A 64 -8.50 -3.72 -13.53
CA GLY A 64 -7.55 -2.80 -14.13
C GLY A 64 -6.95 -1.88 -13.09
N SER A 65 -5.71 -1.45 -13.30
CA SER A 65 -4.96 -0.63 -12.35
C SER A 65 -4.35 0.59 -13.01
N TRP A 66 -4.51 1.73 -12.37
CA TRP A 66 -3.80 2.96 -12.68
C TRP A 66 -2.72 3.20 -11.64
N ILE A 67 -1.47 3.27 -12.07
CA ILE A 67 -0.32 3.57 -11.20
C ILE A 67 0.18 4.97 -11.54
N LEU A 68 0.08 5.88 -10.58
CA LEU A 68 0.60 7.23 -10.68
C LEU A 68 2.03 7.28 -10.14
N ARG A 69 3.02 7.53 -11.02
CA ARG A 69 4.43 7.62 -10.64
C ARG A 69 5.15 8.61 -11.55
N ASP A 70 6.05 9.41 -10.98
CA ASP A 70 6.87 10.40 -11.71
C ASP A 70 6.03 11.39 -12.56
N LYS A 71 4.86 11.79 -12.03
CA LYS A 71 3.88 12.66 -12.71
C LYS A 71 3.26 12.04 -13.96
N MET A 72 3.42 10.73 -14.16
CA MET A 72 2.84 9.97 -15.26
C MET A 72 1.84 8.94 -14.74
N LEU A 73 0.79 8.71 -15.52
CA LEU A 73 -0.21 7.69 -15.25
C LEU A 73 0.07 6.46 -16.11
N HIS A 74 0.32 5.32 -15.47
CA HIS A 74 0.50 4.04 -16.14
C HIS A 74 -0.77 3.21 -15.98
N TYR A 75 -1.40 2.85 -17.09
CA TYR A 75 -2.56 1.97 -17.09
C TYR A 75 -2.18 0.54 -17.44
N PHE A 76 -2.72 -0.40 -16.66
CA PHE A 76 -2.61 -1.84 -16.91
C PHE A 76 -4.01 -2.47 -16.78
N ALA A 77 -4.43 -3.24 -17.77
CA ALA A 77 -5.64 -4.07 -17.69
C ALA A 77 -5.38 -5.34 -16.85
N LEU A 78 -4.87 -5.13 -15.62
CA LEU A 78 -4.43 -6.17 -14.69
C LEU A 78 -4.76 -5.73 -13.25
N PRO A 79 -5.03 -6.66 -12.33
CA PRO A 79 -5.11 -6.39 -10.90
C PRO A 79 -3.80 -5.77 -10.37
N CYS A 80 -3.87 -5.12 -9.20
CA CYS A 80 -2.80 -4.30 -8.64
C CYS A 80 -1.43 -5.02 -8.57
N THR A 81 -1.39 -6.25 -8.07
CA THR A 81 -0.15 -7.03 -7.95
C THR A 81 0.49 -7.29 -9.30
N ALA A 82 -0.29 -7.76 -10.27
CA ALA A 82 0.21 -8.05 -11.61
C ALA A 82 0.61 -6.77 -12.35
N ALA A 83 -0.12 -5.68 -12.15
CA ALA A 83 0.20 -4.37 -12.72
C ALA A 83 1.53 -3.83 -12.18
N ARG A 84 1.80 -3.97 -10.88
CA ARG A 84 3.08 -3.57 -10.27
C ARG A 84 4.24 -4.42 -10.79
N GLN A 85 4.05 -5.73 -10.95
CA GLN A 85 5.06 -6.60 -11.55
C GLN A 85 5.34 -6.22 -13.00
N ALA A 86 4.31 -5.92 -13.79
CA ALA A 86 4.46 -5.45 -15.15
C ALA A 86 5.19 -4.10 -15.23
N LEU A 87 4.95 -3.21 -14.26
CA LEU A 87 5.65 -1.93 -14.16
C LEU A 87 7.14 -2.14 -13.84
N VAL A 88 7.48 -3.02 -12.90
CA VAL A 88 8.88 -3.37 -12.58
C VAL A 88 9.59 -3.97 -13.80
N ALA A 89 8.96 -4.92 -14.50
CA ALA A 89 9.52 -5.49 -15.72
C ALA A 89 9.75 -4.44 -16.82
N LYS A 90 8.86 -3.45 -16.92
CA LYS A 90 9.02 -2.31 -17.82
C LYS A 90 10.22 -1.46 -17.41
N ASP A 91 10.39 -1.16 -16.10
CA ASP A 91 11.52 -0.37 -15.59
C ASP A 91 12.86 -1.07 -15.86
N GLU A 92 12.93 -2.38 -15.67
CA GLU A 92 14.13 -3.18 -15.99
C GLU A 92 14.47 -3.10 -17.49
N SER A 93 13.45 -3.21 -18.35
CA SER A 93 13.61 -3.05 -19.80
C SER A 93 14.09 -1.64 -20.17
N ASP A 94 13.49 -0.62 -19.57
CA ASP A 94 13.85 0.79 -19.80
C ASP A 94 15.26 1.08 -19.28
N ALA A 95 15.69 0.49 -18.15
CA ALA A 95 17.04 0.59 -17.63
C ALA A 95 18.09 -0.06 -18.57
N LEU A 96 17.78 -1.23 -19.13
CA LEU A 96 18.64 -1.88 -20.12
C LEU A 96 18.75 -1.04 -21.41
N ARG A 97 17.62 -0.50 -21.87
CA ARG A 97 17.56 0.38 -23.03
C ARG A 97 18.37 1.65 -22.82
N HIS A 98 18.17 2.34 -21.69
CA HIS A 98 18.93 3.53 -21.32
C HIS A 98 20.44 3.24 -21.29
N LYS A 99 20.85 2.09 -20.72
CA LYS A 99 22.27 1.68 -20.71
C LYS A 99 22.85 1.44 -22.11
N ALA A 100 22.04 0.90 -23.03
CA ALA A 100 22.46 0.72 -24.42
C ALA A 100 22.56 2.07 -25.17
N GLU A 101 21.56 2.95 -24.98
CA GLU A 101 21.55 4.31 -25.53
C GLU A 101 22.71 5.14 -24.99
N GLN A 102 23.01 5.05 -23.68
CA GLN A 102 24.17 5.74 -23.09
C GLN A 102 25.50 5.28 -23.70
N LYS A 103 25.70 3.97 -23.92
CA LYS A 103 26.89 3.45 -24.60
C LYS A 103 27.03 3.99 -26.01
N GLU A 104 25.92 4.12 -26.74
CA GLU A 104 25.92 4.68 -28.09
C GLU A 104 26.27 6.17 -28.06
N ILE A 105 25.69 6.95 -27.15
CA ILE A 105 26.01 8.36 -26.92
C ILE A 105 27.50 8.52 -26.62
N ASP A 106 28.06 7.69 -25.72
CA ASP A 106 29.49 7.74 -25.35
C ASP A 106 30.39 7.41 -26.55
N ARG A 107 30.00 6.40 -27.36
CA ARG A 107 30.71 6.02 -28.58
C ARG A 107 30.75 7.15 -29.61
N VAL A 108 29.60 7.76 -29.90
CA VAL A 108 29.49 8.86 -30.85
C VAL A 108 30.23 10.09 -30.33
N THR A 109 30.12 10.40 -29.05
CA THR A 109 30.83 11.50 -28.38
C THR A 109 32.35 11.33 -28.46
N ALA A 110 32.85 10.13 -28.18
CA ALA A 110 34.30 9.85 -28.30
C ALA A 110 34.79 10.00 -29.75
N SER A 111 33.98 9.57 -30.73
CA SER A 111 34.29 9.72 -32.14
C SER A 111 34.28 11.18 -32.58
N ALA A 112 33.27 11.97 -32.17
CA ALA A 112 33.19 13.41 -32.43
C ALA A 112 34.42 14.17 -31.88
N ARG A 113 34.81 13.87 -30.62
CA ARG A 113 36.00 14.45 -29.98
C ARG A 113 37.30 14.14 -30.75
N ARG A 114 37.47 12.88 -31.19
CA ARG A 114 38.63 12.49 -31.98
C ARG A 114 38.71 13.24 -33.31
N LEU A 115 37.57 13.33 -34.05
CA LEU A 115 37.52 14.04 -35.31
C LEU A 115 37.73 15.55 -35.12
N ALA A 116 37.18 16.15 -34.04
CA ALA A 116 37.44 17.54 -33.71
C ALA A 116 38.92 17.84 -33.42
N THR A 117 39.59 16.94 -32.69
CA THR A 117 41.02 17.04 -32.39
C THR A 117 41.87 16.93 -33.68
N TRP A 118 41.57 15.93 -34.50
CA TRP A 118 42.29 15.76 -35.80
C TRP A 118 42.06 16.87 -36.76
N GLY A 119 40.77 17.42 -36.85
CA GLY A 119 40.50 18.58 -37.65
C GLY A 119 41.32 19.80 -37.29
N LYS A 120 41.56 20.02 -35.99
CA LYS A 120 42.45 21.09 -35.46
C LYS A 120 43.93 20.84 -35.73
N VAL A 121 44.38 19.60 -35.51
CA VAL A 121 45.81 19.25 -35.66
C VAL A 121 46.27 19.28 -37.12
N TYR A 122 45.40 18.83 -38.04
CA TYR A 122 45.71 18.74 -39.47
C TYR A 122 45.10 19.87 -40.32
N ASP A 123 44.53 20.89 -39.70
CA ASP A 123 43.86 22.04 -40.37
C ASP A 123 42.89 21.59 -41.44
N ASN A 124 42.06 20.59 -41.12
CA ASN A 124 41.14 19.94 -42.04
C ASN A 124 39.66 20.29 -41.72
N GLU A 125 39.09 21.20 -42.58
CA GLU A 125 37.70 21.68 -42.40
C GLU A 125 36.66 20.58 -42.54
N ASP A 126 36.87 19.56 -43.36
CA ASP A 126 35.93 18.44 -43.54
C ASP A 126 35.82 17.57 -42.30
N LEU A 127 36.94 17.35 -41.61
CA LEU A 127 36.94 16.64 -40.31
C LEU A 127 36.20 17.48 -39.24
N ALA A 128 36.41 18.79 -39.22
CA ALA A 128 35.73 19.68 -38.29
C ALA A 128 34.21 19.72 -38.55
N ARG A 129 33.78 19.72 -39.84
CA ARG A 129 32.37 19.67 -40.24
C ARG A 129 31.71 18.34 -39.79
N LYS A 130 32.39 17.21 -40.03
CA LYS A 130 31.91 15.89 -39.56
C LYS A 130 31.81 15.80 -38.02
N ALA A 131 32.77 16.35 -37.29
CA ALA A 131 32.70 16.41 -35.82
C ALA A 131 31.47 17.17 -35.37
N LYS A 132 31.16 18.35 -35.95
CA LYS A 132 29.99 19.14 -35.62
C LYS A 132 28.65 18.45 -35.97
N GLN A 133 28.62 17.64 -37.03
CA GLN A 133 27.44 16.81 -37.33
C GLN A 133 27.24 15.71 -36.30
N MET A 134 28.32 15.08 -35.84
CA MET A 134 28.25 14.06 -34.79
C MET A 134 27.84 14.67 -33.42
N GLU A 135 28.30 15.86 -33.11
CA GLU A 135 27.84 16.59 -31.89
C GLU A 135 26.32 16.85 -31.94
N LYS A 136 25.78 17.28 -33.07
CA LYS A 136 24.32 17.43 -33.25
C LYS A 136 23.59 16.08 -33.14
N GLN A 137 24.20 14.99 -33.57
CA GLN A 137 23.64 13.65 -33.40
C GLN A 137 23.63 13.24 -31.91
N VAL A 138 24.68 13.58 -31.19
CA VAL A 138 24.74 13.33 -29.71
C VAL A 138 23.64 14.11 -29.00
N GLU A 139 23.39 15.38 -29.35
CA GLU A 139 22.30 16.17 -28.76
C GLU A 139 20.93 15.49 -29.00
N ARG A 140 20.65 15.07 -30.24
CA ARG A 140 19.39 14.35 -30.55
C ARG A 140 19.25 13.03 -29.80
N LEU A 141 20.35 12.25 -29.67
CA LEU A 141 20.34 10.99 -28.91
C LEU A 141 20.09 11.25 -27.43
N LYS A 142 20.64 12.32 -26.86
CA LYS A 142 20.36 12.71 -25.46
C LYS A 142 18.92 13.16 -25.25
N GLU A 143 18.35 13.92 -26.19
CA GLU A 143 16.94 14.36 -26.14
C GLU A 143 15.96 13.18 -26.24
N SER A 144 16.34 12.12 -26.98
CA SER A 144 15.51 10.92 -27.16
C SER A 144 15.84 9.80 -26.17
N GLN A 145 16.77 10.01 -25.24
CA GLN A 145 17.18 9.01 -24.28
C GLN A 145 16.03 8.66 -23.31
N THR A 146 15.88 7.38 -23.04
CA THR A 146 14.87 6.85 -22.10
C THR A 146 15.11 7.43 -20.71
N GLU A 147 14.09 8.07 -20.13
CA GLU A 147 14.15 8.57 -18.76
C GLU A 147 14.07 7.40 -17.77
N LEU A 148 14.96 7.41 -16.77
CA LEU A 148 14.94 6.42 -15.69
C LEU A 148 14.11 6.94 -14.53
N THR A 149 13.30 6.07 -13.99
CA THR A 149 12.55 6.33 -12.77
C THR A 149 13.49 6.37 -11.57
N ALA A 150 13.39 7.42 -10.76
CA ALA A 150 13.99 7.47 -9.44
C ALA A 150 13.09 6.66 -8.49
N GLY A 151 13.45 5.41 -8.20
CA GLY A 151 12.75 4.59 -7.20
C GLY A 151 12.70 5.28 -5.83
N SER A 152 11.81 4.82 -4.93
CA SER A 152 11.80 5.29 -3.55
C SER A 152 13.09 4.82 -2.83
N PRO A 153 13.94 5.71 -2.39
CA PRO A 153 15.24 5.34 -1.80
C PRO A 153 15.14 4.83 -0.36
N TRP A 154 13.92 4.85 0.24
CA TRP A 154 13.77 4.56 1.65
C TRP A 154 13.61 3.06 1.91
N THR A 155 14.48 2.53 2.77
CA THR A 155 14.39 1.16 3.29
C THR A 155 14.11 1.20 4.79
N LEU A 156 13.06 0.53 5.23
CA LEU A 156 12.78 0.33 6.64
C LEU A 156 13.62 -0.83 7.16
N THR A 157 14.33 -0.61 8.26
CA THR A 157 15.03 -1.69 8.98
C THR A 157 14.73 -1.53 10.46
N LEU A 158 14.14 -2.55 11.11
CA LEU A 158 13.98 -2.62 12.56
C LEU A 158 14.96 -3.66 13.09
N ARG A 159 15.74 -3.29 14.08
CA ARG A 159 16.66 -4.22 14.75
C ARG A 159 16.27 -4.28 16.22
N GLY A 160 16.07 -5.47 16.74
CA GLY A 160 15.80 -5.72 18.14
C GLY A 160 16.81 -6.68 18.71
N ASP A 161 16.88 -6.72 20.03
CA ASP A 161 17.73 -7.67 20.74
C ASP A 161 16.89 -8.81 21.29
N ALA A 162 17.21 -10.04 20.90
CA ALA A 162 16.58 -11.21 21.47
C ALA A 162 16.93 -11.30 22.96
N LEU A 163 15.92 -11.25 23.81
CA LEU A 163 16.10 -11.56 25.23
C LEU A 163 16.03 -13.08 25.40
N ARG A 164 17.13 -13.71 25.85
CA ARG A 164 17.12 -15.13 26.23
C ARG A 164 16.34 -15.33 27.52
N ALA A 165 15.03 -15.27 27.42
CA ALA A 165 14.09 -15.50 28.52
C ALA A 165 12.94 -16.35 28.00
N ASP A 166 12.45 -17.25 28.84
CA ASP A 166 11.32 -18.12 28.50
C ASP A 166 10.03 -17.32 28.25
N ARG A 167 9.92 -16.12 28.83
CA ARG A 167 8.72 -15.27 28.74
C ARG A 167 9.12 -13.80 28.79
N LEU A 168 8.65 -13.03 27.80
CA LEU A 168 8.74 -11.57 27.81
C LEU A 168 7.54 -10.95 28.54
N LEU A 169 6.36 -11.51 28.27
CA LEU A 169 5.08 -11.07 28.81
C LEU A 169 4.24 -12.29 29.17
N GLU A 170 3.59 -12.24 30.34
CA GLU A 170 2.61 -13.21 30.76
C GLU A 170 1.38 -12.49 31.30
N MET A 171 0.22 -12.93 30.85
CA MET A 171 -1.09 -12.48 31.31
C MET A 171 -1.87 -13.67 31.82
N GLU A 172 -2.39 -13.59 33.05
CA GLU A 172 -3.19 -14.64 33.70
C GLU A 172 -4.38 -14.01 34.44
N ASN A 173 -5.60 -14.42 34.11
CA ASN A 173 -6.84 -13.89 34.69
C ASN A 173 -6.89 -12.34 34.64
N LEU A 174 -6.57 -11.77 33.48
CA LEU A 174 -6.49 -10.32 33.29
C LEU A 174 -7.79 -9.78 32.69
N SER A 175 -8.42 -8.84 33.40
CA SER A 175 -9.54 -8.06 32.90
C SER A 175 -9.02 -6.80 32.17
N VAL A 176 -9.44 -6.58 30.95
CA VAL A 176 -9.04 -5.41 30.18
C VAL A 176 -10.21 -4.42 30.08
N ALA A 177 -10.00 -3.22 30.62
CA ALA A 177 -10.95 -2.11 30.57
C ALA A 177 -10.36 -0.92 29.78
N PRO A 178 -11.17 0.02 29.27
CA PRO A 178 -10.69 1.22 28.56
C PRO A 178 -9.82 2.10 29.45
N GLU A 179 -10.25 2.27 30.71
CA GLU A 179 -9.57 3.00 31.76
C GLU A 179 -9.82 2.31 33.11
N PRO A 180 -8.95 2.51 34.10
CA PRO A 180 -9.14 1.96 35.44
C PRO A 180 -10.50 2.37 36.03
N GLY A 181 -11.26 1.38 36.49
CA GLY A 181 -12.60 1.60 37.08
C GLY A 181 -13.79 1.64 36.13
N LEU A 182 -13.56 1.51 34.83
CA LEU A 182 -14.63 1.32 33.85
C LEU A 182 -14.96 -0.17 33.68
N SER A 183 -16.10 -0.44 32.98
CA SER A 183 -16.51 -1.80 32.68
C SER A 183 -15.49 -2.56 31.85
N GLU A 184 -15.32 -3.83 32.14
CA GLU A 184 -14.49 -4.74 31.39
C GLU A 184 -14.94 -4.83 29.92
N LEU A 185 -13.98 -4.79 28.99
CA LEU A 185 -14.20 -5.01 27.57
C LEU A 185 -14.04 -6.48 27.22
N PHE A 186 -13.02 -7.13 27.77
CA PHE A 186 -12.77 -8.56 27.59
C PHE A 186 -11.84 -9.11 28.66
N HIS A 187 -11.88 -10.44 28.80
CA HIS A 187 -11.06 -11.22 29.73
C HIS A 187 -9.99 -12.01 28.99
N VAL A 188 -8.81 -12.10 29.63
CA VAL A 188 -7.69 -12.94 29.20
C VAL A 188 -7.47 -14.02 30.21
N ASP A 189 -7.82 -15.27 29.89
CA ASP A 189 -7.60 -16.41 30.80
C ASP A 189 -6.09 -16.64 30.96
N ILE A 190 -5.38 -16.88 29.89
CA ILE A 190 -3.92 -16.99 29.83
C ILE A 190 -3.39 -16.59 28.46
N ALA A 191 -2.34 -15.76 28.43
CA ALA A 191 -1.60 -15.46 27.21
C ALA A 191 -0.14 -15.21 27.54
N ARG A 192 0.76 -15.67 26.66
CA ARG A 192 2.22 -15.59 26.86
C ARG A 192 2.91 -15.18 25.58
N LEU A 193 3.96 -14.39 25.73
CA LEU A 193 4.82 -13.95 24.65
C LEU A 193 6.28 -14.26 24.96
N THR A 194 6.99 -14.84 24.00
CA THR A 194 8.44 -15.15 24.07
C THR A 194 9.20 -14.39 22.97
N SER A 195 10.52 -14.38 23.03
CA SER A 195 11.34 -13.83 21.93
C SER A 195 11.13 -14.67 20.68
N GLY A 196 10.97 -13.99 19.53
CA GLY A 196 10.65 -14.62 18.24
C GLY A 196 9.15 -14.78 17.98
N ASP A 197 8.30 -14.61 19.00
CA ASP A 197 6.86 -14.54 18.77
C ASP A 197 6.47 -13.22 18.12
N ARG A 198 5.67 -13.32 17.08
CA ARG A 198 5.05 -12.18 16.40
C ARG A 198 3.54 -12.38 16.42
N VAL A 199 2.91 -11.73 17.38
CA VAL A 199 1.49 -11.91 17.69
C VAL A 199 0.68 -10.78 17.09
N ALA A 200 -0.28 -11.10 16.22
CA ALA A 200 -1.29 -10.16 15.79
C ALA A 200 -2.49 -10.18 16.74
N ILE A 201 -2.91 -9.01 17.23
CA ILE A 201 -4.13 -8.83 18.02
C ILE A 201 -5.24 -8.39 17.08
N VAL A 202 -6.26 -9.22 16.90
CA VAL A 202 -7.32 -9.05 15.91
C VAL A 202 -8.69 -9.01 16.58
N GLY A 203 -9.63 -8.27 16.03
CA GLY A 203 -11.00 -8.15 16.58
C GLY A 203 -11.69 -6.90 16.03
N ARG A 204 -12.98 -6.75 16.36
CA ARG A 204 -13.79 -5.59 15.94
C ARG A 204 -13.26 -4.29 16.52
N ASN A 205 -13.63 -3.16 15.89
CA ASN A 205 -13.33 -1.84 16.45
C ASN A 205 -14.06 -1.67 17.79
N GLY A 206 -13.32 -1.15 18.79
CA GLY A 206 -13.84 -0.96 20.15
C GLY A 206 -13.79 -2.19 21.05
N CYS A 207 -13.31 -3.37 20.58
CA CYS A 207 -13.20 -4.55 21.44
C CYS A 207 -12.08 -4.47 22.49
N GLY A 208 -11.20 -3.45 22.44
CA GLY A 208 -10.18 -3.24 23.46
C GLY A 208 -8.74 -3.54 23.04
N LYS A 209 -8.43 -3.71 21.74
CA LYS A 209 -7.07 -3.96 21.23
C LYS A 209 -6.04 -2.93 21.72
N SER A 210 -6.31 -1.66 21.46
CA SER A 210 -5.45 -0.55 21.90
C SER A 210 -5.47 -0.36 23.41
N SER A 211 -6.57 -0.73 24.09
CA SER A 211 -6.64 -0.72 25.56
C SER A 211 -5.68 -1.72 26.18
N LEU A 212 -5.56 -2.92 25.60
CA LEU A 212 -4.57 -3.92 26.03
C LEU A 212 -3.13 -3.40 25.82
N MET A 213 -2.85 -2.80 24.67
CA MET A 213 -1.52 -2.22 24.40
C MET A 213 -1.17 -1.13 25.43
N LYS A 214 -2.11 -0.22 25.70
CA LYS A 214 -1.93 0.84 26.71
C LYS A 214 -1.77 0.28 28.11
N LEU A 215 -2.50 -0.76 28.49
CA LEU A 215 -2.39 -1.42 29.78
C LEU A 215 -0.98 -2.02 29.98
N ILE A 216 -0.44 -2.72 28.98
CA ILE A 216 0.92 -3.25 29.01
C ILE A 216 1.95 -2.12 29.13
N TRP A 217 1.77 -1.03 28.38
CA TRP A 217 2.67 0.12 28.41
C TRP A 217 2.66 0.84 29.76
N ARG A 218 1.47 1.07 30.35
CA ARG A 218 1.34 1.67 31.71
C ARG A 218 2.00 0.81 32.78
N HIS A 219 1.84 -0.50 32.72
CA HIS A 219 2.50 -1.42 33.65
C HIS A 219 4.03 -1.30 33.56
N PHE A 220 4.58 -1.21 32.36
CA PHE A 220 6.01 -0.97 32.16
C PHE A 220 6.46 0.38 32.70
N SER A 221 5.67 1.43 32.55
CA SER A 221 5.94 2.78 33.05
C SER A 221 5.86 2.91 34.58
N GLY A 222 5.53 1.83 35.31
CA GLY A 222 5.47 1.81 36.75
C GLY A 222 4.16 2.35 37.36
N GLU A 223 3.13 2.53 36.54
CA GLU A 223 1.79 2.85 37.03
C GLU A 223 1.19 1.65 37.79
N PRO A 224 0.31 1.88 38.79
CA PRO A 224 -0.37 0.79 39.50
C PRO A 224 -1.09 -0.09 38.48
N SER A 225 -0.66 -1.35 38.40
CA SER A 225 -1.21 -2.28 37.40
C SER A 225 -2.21 -3.22 38.05
N GLU A 226 -3.13 -3.72 37.25
CA GLU A 226 -4.05 -4.78 37.63
C GLU A 226 -3.28 -6.08 37.88
N THR A 227 -3.83 -6.89 38.78
CA THR A 227 -3.30 -8.24 39.06
C THR A 227 -3.45 -9.11 37.85
N GLY A 228 -2.39 -9.83 37.46
CA GLY A 228 -2.44 -10.79 36.36
C GLY A 228 -1.52 -10.46 35.18
N LEU A 229 -0.90 -9.27 35.15
CA LEU A 229 0.08 -8.90 34.13
C LEU A 229 1.50 -8.97 34.69
N LYS A 230 2.39 -9.72 34.03
CA LYS A 230 3.81 -9.84 34.40
C LYS A 230 4.69 -9.59 33.19
N LEU A 231 5.61 -8.66 33.31
CA LEU A 231 6.68 -8.42 32.34
C LEU A 231 8.01 -8.91 32.88
N HIS A 232 8.85 -9.48 32.03
CA HIS A 232 10.19 -9.86 32.45
C HIS A 232 11.01 -8.60 32.83
N PRO A 233 11.76 -8.60 33.97
CA PRO A 233 12.43 -7.39 34.48
C PRO A 233 13.45 -6.76 33.52
N ARG A 234 13.97 -7.52 32.55
CA ARG A 234 14.93 -7.05 31.53
C ARG A 234 14.28 -6.69 30.20
N VAL A 235 12.96 -6.78 30.10
CA VAL A 235 12.27 -6.38 28.86
C VAL A 235 12.43 -4.89 28.67
N SER A 236 12.85 -4.53 27.46
CA SER A 236 12.84 -3.14 26.96
C SER A 236 11.77 -3.03 25.87
N PRO A 237 10.58 -2.54 26.19
CA PRO A 237 9.52 -2.40 25.19
C PRO A 237 9.65 -1.09 24.41
N GLY A 238 9.44 -1.16 23.09
CA GLY A 238 9.20 -0.01 22.22
C GLY A 238 7.74 0.02 21.84
N TYR A 239 7.12 1.20 21.90
CA TYR A 239 5.72 1.36 21.57
C TYR A 239 5.57 2.30 20.36
N TYR A 240 4.81 1.88 19.38
CA TYR A 240 4.32 2.70 18.28
C TYR A 240 2.83 2.95 18.52
N ASP A 241 2.49 4.14 18.99
CA ASP A 241 1.11 4.56 19.23
C ASP A 241 0.49 5.11 17.94
N GLN A 242 -0.77 4.81 17.70
CA GLN A 242 -1.54 5.27 16.55
C GLN A 242 -1.52 6.80 16.37
N THR A 243 -1.41 7.56 17.45
CA THR A 243 -1.38 9.03 17.46
C THR A 243 0.04 9.62 17.34
N LEU A 244 1.09 8.78 17.33
CA LEU A 244 2.50 9.17 17.25
C LEU A 244 2.94 10.14 18.36
N ASN A 245 2.30 10.06 19.55
CA ASN A 245 2.56 10.94 20.68
C ASN A 245 3.99 10.83 21.29
N GLN A 246 4.74 9.78 20.91
CA GLN A 246 6.14 9.62 21.32
C GLN A 246 7.06 10.65 20.69
N LEU A 247 6.66 11.30 19.60
CA LEU A 247 7.40 12.37 18.96
C LEU A 247 6.84 13.72 19.42
N SER A 248 7.63 14.51 20.13
CA SER A 248 7.23 15.86 20.51
C SER A 248 7.08 16.74 19.26
N GLU A 249 5.90 17.32 19.07
CA GLU A 249 5.61 18.21 17.93
C GLU A 249 6.49 19.46 17.88
N GLU A 250 6.90 19.96 19.04
CA GLU A 250 7.74 21.15 19.17
C GLU A 250 9.23 20.86 18.96
N ALA A 251 9.65 19.60 19.07
CA ALA A 251 11.03 19.20 18.86
C ALA A 251 11.43 19.29 17.38
N THR A 252 12.74 19.43 17.14
CA THR A 252 13.27 19.25 15.79
C THR A 252 13.31 17.77 15.41
N ILE A 253 13.41 17.46 14.13
CA ILE A 253 13.60 16.08 13.63
C ILE A 253 14.77 15.39 14.35
N PHE A 254 15.85 16.13 14.56
CA PHE A 254 17.04 15.63 15.23
C PHE A 254 16.84 15.39 16.73
N ASP A 255 16.20 16.31 17.42
CA ASP A 255 16.00 16.25 18.87
C ASP A 255 14.90 15.26 19.25
N ALA A 256 13.91 15.03 18.39
CA ALA A 256 12.86 14.05 18.58
C ALA A 256 13.40 12.60 18.68
N LEU A 257 14.60 12.33 18.19
CA LEU A 257 15.27 11.04 18.30
C LEU A 257 16.12 10.88 19.58
N GLU A 258 16.26 11.92 20.40
CA GLU A 258 17.07 11.89 21.62
C GLU A 258 16.63 10.80 22.62
N PRO A 259 15.31 10.58 22.88
CA PRO A 259 14.87 9.52 23.78
C PRO A 259 15.24 8.11 23.31
N PHE A 260 15.43 7.92 21.99
CA PHE A 260 15.76 6.62 21.39
C PHE A 260 17.26 6.39 21.27
N ALA A 261 18.05 7.44 21.08
CA ALA A 261 19.50 7.38 20.98
C ALA A 261 20.13 8.69 21.54
N PRO A 262 20.70 8.67 22.74
CA PRO A 262 21.34 9.87 23.33
C PRO A 262 22.53 10.40 22.55
N ASP A 263 23.27 9.51 21.84
CA ASP A 263 24.44 9.90 21.06
C ASP A 263 24.08 10.69 19.78
N PRO A 264 24.52 11.97 19.67
CA PRO A 264 24.22 12.81 18.52
C PRO A 264 24.73 12.28 17.18
N GLN A 265 25.87 11.58 17.18
CA GLN A 265 26.48 11.05 15.96
C GLN A 265 25.63 9.89 15.40
N THR A 266 25.15 9.01 16.28
CA THR A 266 24.24 7.92 15.93
C THR A 266 22.95 8.44 15.32
N ARG A 267 22.32 9.46 15.91
CA ARG A 267 21.11 10.11 15.38
C ARG A 267 21.33 10.68 13.98
N LYS A 268 22.44 11.43 13.81
CA LYS A 268 22.80 12.03 12.52
C LYS A 268 23.00 10.99 11.44
N MET A 269 23.71 9.91 11.73
CA MET A 269 23.97 8.84 10.76
C MET A 269 22.67 8.11 10.39
N ALA A 270 21.79 7.86 11.36
CA ALA A 270 20.50 7.22 11.11
C ALA A 270 19.60 8.08 10.19
N LEU A 271 19.52 9.38 10.42
CA LEU A 271 18.75 10.30 9.57
C LEU A 271 19.30 10.35 8.13
N ILE A 272 20.62 10.41 7.97
CA ILE A 272 21.27 10.38 6.66
C ILE A 272 21.00 9.05 5.95
N SER A 273 21.14 7.93 6.66
CA SER A 273 20.85 6.59 6.11
C SER A 273 19.38 6.41 5.69
N ALA A 274 18.48 7.13 6.35
CA ALA A 274 17.06 7.19 6.01
C ALA A 274 16.72 8.25 4.94
N PHE A 275 17.74 8.80 4.26
CA PHE A 275 17.63 9.81 3.21
C PHE A 275 16.96 11.13 3.67
N ILE A 276 17.08 11.49 4.97
CA ILE A 276 16.68 12.79 5.48
C ILE A 276 17.88 13.73 5.42
N PRO A 277 17.89 14.74 4.51
CA PRO A 277 19.03 15.63 4.33
C PRO A 277 19.33 16.44 5.60
N CYS A 278 20.62 16.70 5.87
CA CYS A 278 21.04 17.49 7.03
C CYS A 278 20.36 18.87 7.12
N ALA A 279 20.03 19.49 5.99
CA ALA A 279 19.31 20.74 5.93
C ALA A 279 17.91 20.69 6.57
N ARG A 280 17.30 19.49 6.65
CA ARG A 280 15.98 19.29 7.27
C ARG A 280 16.04 18.90 8.74
N HIS A 281 17.20 18.58 9.31
CA HIS A 281 17.33 18.09 10.69
C HIS A 281 16.82 19.10 11.74
N GLY A 282 16.92 20.40 11.45
CA GLY A 282 16.40 21.49 12.30
C GLY A 282 14.91 21.79 12.08
N GLN A 283 14.23 21.09 11.18
CA GLN A 283 12.80 21.26 10.92
C GLN A 283 11.98 20.70 12.08
N LYS A 284 10.89 21.37 12.48
CA LYS A 284 10.00 20.90 13.54
C LYS A 284 9.19 19.67 13.09
N VAL A 285 8.97 18.74 14.01
CA VAL A 285 8.13 17.54 13.78
C VAL A 285 6.70 17.91 13.38
N SER A 286 6.15 19.01 13.94
CA SER A 286 4.80 19.50 13.59
C SER A 286 4.61 19.83 12.11
N THR A 287 5.69 20.11 11.36
CA THR A 287 5.64 20.43 9.93
C THR A 287 5.72 19.21 9.01
N LEU A 288 5.94 18.04 9.58
CA LEU A 288 6.02 16.77 8.83
C LEU A 288 4.63 16.24 8.49
N SER A 289 4.52 15.60 7.34
CA SER A 289 3.36 14.78 6.98
C SER A 289 3.22 13.57 7.91
N GLY A 290 2.03 12.98 8.00
CA GLY A 290 1.80 11.76 8.80
C GLY A 290 2.77 10.62 8.43
N GLY A 291 3.02 10.39 7.14
CA GLY A 291 3.99 9.40 6.68
C GLY A 291 5.43 9.72 7.07
N GLU A 292 5.84 10.99 7.02
CA GLU A 292 7.19 11.40 7.47
C GLU A 292 7.36 11.24 8.98
N ARG A 293 6.33 11.57 9.78
CA ARG A 293 6.33 11.35 11.25
C ARG A 293 6.43 9.86 11.57
N SER A 294 5.67 9.03 10.87
CA SER A 294 5.72 7.56 10.99
C SER A 294 7.14 7.04 10.71
N ARG A 295 7.75 7.45 9.60
CA ARG A 295 9.14 7.11 9.26
C ARG A 295 10.14 7.54 10.33
N LEU A 296 10.00 8.75 10.86
CA LEU A 296 10.87 9.27 11.93
C LEU A 296 10.76 8.40 13.19
N LEU A 297 9.54 8.00 13.59
CA LEU A 297 9.34 7.13 14.74
C LEU A 297 9.96 5.74 14.52
N PHE A 298 9.82 5.16 13.32
CA PHE A 298 10.48 3.89 12.99
C PHE A 298 12.00 3.97 13.06
N ILE A 299 12.62 5.10 12.65
CA ILE A 299 14.05 5.33 12.83
C ILE A 299 14.41 5.31 14.33
N GLY A 300 13.62 5.97 15.18
CA GLY A 300 13.80 5.95 16.62
C GLY A 300 13.71 4.54 17.21
N LEU A 301 12.66 3.79 16.86
CA LEU A 301 12.47 2.41 17.32
C LEU A 301 13.63 1.48 16.89
N THR A 302 14.19 1.72 15.71
CA THR A 302 15.37 0.97 15.22
C THR A 302 16.62 1.28 16.06
N LEU A 303 16.81 2.53 16.43
CA LEU A 303 17.98 2.98 17.17
C LEU A 303 18.01 2.44 18.60
N ALA A 304 16.84 2.34 19.24
CA ALA A 304 16.71 1.92 20.63
C ALA A 304 16.87 0.41 20.85
N ARG A 305 16.79 -0.44 19.81
CA ARG A 305 17.01 -1.89 19.85
C ARG A 305 16.19 -2.60 20.94
N TYR A 306 14.88 -2.45 20.89
CA TYR A 306 13.97 -3.04 21.86
C TYR A 306 13.91 -4.57 21.80
N SER A 307 13.63 -5.22 22.94
CA SER A 307 13.39 -6.66 23.01
C SER A 307 11.91 -7.04 22.85
N LEU A 308 11.00 -6.08 23.02
CA LEU A 308 9.57 -6.20 22.76
C LEU A 308 9.11 -5.00 21.94
N LEU A 309 8.51 -5.23 20.79
CA LEU A 309 7.97 -4.19 19.94
C LEU A 309 6.44 -4.25 19.97
N MET A 310 5.81 -3.14 20.33
CA MET A 310 4.37 -2.97 20.40
C MET A 310 3.94 -1.97 19.32
N LEU A 311 3.17 -2.43 18.34
CA LEU A 311 2.76 -1.62 17.18
C LEU A 311 1.23 -1.52 17.14
N ASP A 312 0.68 -0.32 17.30
CA ASP A 312 -0.76 -0.04 17.25
C ASP A 312 -1.10 0.69 15.96
N GLU A 313 -1.68 -0.02 14.99
CA GLU A 313 -2.04 0.46 13.64
C GLU A 313 -0.89 1.16 12.89
N PRO A 314 0.28 0.52 12.75
CA PRO A 314 1.45 1.17 12.15
C PRO A 314 1.31 1.45 10.65
N THR A 315 0.30 0.85 10.00
CA THR A 315 0.07 0.95 8.55
C THR A 315 -0.73 2.17 8.11
N ASN A 316 -1.36 2.90 9.04
CA ASN A 316 -2.27 4.01 8.71
C ASN A 316 -1.62 5.18 7.96
N HIS A 317 -0.29 5.31 8.01
CA HIS A 317 0.46 6.39 7.38
C HIS A 317 1.54 5.88 6.42
N LEU A 318 1.52 4.58 6.09
CA LEU A 318 2.47 3.98 5.19
C LEU A 318 1.84 3.74 3.82
N ASP A 319 2.59 4.06 2.77
CA ASP A 319 2.30 3.64 1.41
C ASP A 319 2.51 2.12 1.24
N MET A 320 2.15 1.57 0.10
CA MET A 320 2.28 0.12 -0.14
C MET A 320 3.73 -0.38 0.02
N GLU A 321 4.71 0.38 -0.43
CA GLU A 321 6.13 0.03 -0.30
C GLU A 321 6.58 0.04 1.16
N GLY A 322 6.13 1.02 1.94
CA GLY A 322 6.38 1.11 3.38
C GLY A 322 5.76 -0.06 4.15
N LYS A 323 4.56 -0.51 3.78
CA LYS A 323 3.90 -1.68 4.37
C LYS A 323 4.66 -2.98 4.08
N GLU A 324 5.11 -3.17 2.84
CA GLU A 324 5.93 -4.32 2.42
C GLU A 324 7.27 -4.34 3.18
N ALA A 325 7.96 -3.20 3.25
CA ALA A 325 9.21 -3.07 4.01
C ALA A 325 9.02 -3.33 5.51
N LEU A 326 7.90 -2.91 6.09
CA LEU A 326 7.56 -3.20 7.49
C LEU A 326 7.34 -4.71 7.68
N ALA A 327 6.61 -5.38 6.80
CA ALA A 327 6.38 -6.82 6.89
C ALA A 327 7.68 -7.61 6.85
N GLU A 328 8.58 -7.32 5.90
CA GLU A 328 9.88 -7.96 5.78
C GLU A 328 10.76 -7.74 7.03
N THR A 329 10.74 -6.52 7.56
CA THR A 329 11.54 -6.15 8.73
C THR A 329 11.03 -6.85 9.99
N LEU A 330 9.70 -6.95 10.17
CA LEU A 330 9.10 -7.67 11.30
C LEU A 330 9.41 -9.18 11.26
N GLN A 331 9.51 -9.78 10.08
CA GLN A 331 9.92 -11.19 9.94
C GLN A 331 11.33 -11.44 10.48
N GLN A 332 12.21 -10.45 10.34
CA GLN A 332 13.63 -10.53 10.76
C GLN A 332 13.85 -10.05 12.19
N PHE A 333 12.82 -9.53 12.86
CA PHE A 333 12.94 -9.01 14.21
C PHE A 333 13.15 -10.14 15.22
N GLU A 334 14.24 -10.09 15.97
CA GLU A 334 14.66 -11.16 16.88
C GLU A 334 13.93 -11.13 18.24
N GLY A 335 13.36 -10.01 18.64
CA GLY A 335 12.57 -9.84 19.87
C GLY A 335 11.14 -10.36 19.75
N GLY A 336 10.30 -10.04 20.71
CA GLY A 336 8.85 -10.27 20.65
C GLY A 336 8.13 -9.12 19.96
N VAL A 337 7.05 -9.40 19.23
CA VAL A 337 6.21 -8.40 18.58
C VAL A 337 4.75 -8.57 18.98
N LEU A 338 4.11 -7.47 19.40
CA LEU A 338 2.66 -7.35 19.50
C LEU A 338 2.19 -6.36 18.43
N LEU A 339 1.37 -6.81 17.50
CA LEU A 339 0.87 -6.03 16.39
C LEU A 339 -0.65 -5.92 16.45
N VAL A 340 -1.18 -4.71 16.52
CA VAL A 340 -2.57 -4.41 16.22
C VAL A 340 -2.61 -3.84 14.81
N SER A 341 -3.30 -4.49 13.90
CA SER A 341 -3.47 -4.02 12.52
C SER A 341 -4.75 -4.56 11.90
N HIS A 342 -5.26 -3.83 10.90
CA HIS A 342 -6.33 -4.27 10.02
C HIS A 342 -5.82 -4.66 8.62
N ASP A 343 -4.51 -4.54 8.39
CA ASP A 343 -3.85 -4.94 7.15
C ASP A 343 -3.60 -6.46 7.14
N ARG A 344 -4.40 -7.18 6.36
CA ARG A 344 -4.35 -8.65 6.25
C ARG A 344 -3.00 -9.14 5.73
N GLN A 345 -2.42 -8.41 4.78
CA GLN A 345 -1.14 -8.78 4.19
C GLN A 345 -0.02 -8.68 5.23
N LEU A 346 0.03 -7.56 5.98
CA LEU A 346 0.99 -7.40 7.07
C LEU A 346 0.84 -8.50 8.11
N ILE A 347 -0.40 -8.78 8.57
CA ILE A 347 -0.70 -9.83 9.56
C ILE A 347 -0.22 -11.20 9.07
N SER A 348 -0.61 -11.61 7.84
CA SER A 348 -0.28 -12.93 7.29
C SER A 348 1.21 -13.10 7.03
N GLN A 349 1.90 -12.05 6.58
CA GLN A 349 3.32 -12.14 6.23
C GLN A 349 4.23 -12.03 7.46
N SER A 350 3.89 -11.20 8.46
CA SER A 350 4.80 -10.91 9.55
C SER A 350 4.51 -11.68 10.84
N CYS A 351 3.28 -12.13 11.07
CA CYS A 351 2.90 -12.77 12.33
C CYS A 351 2.87 -14.30 12.24
N ASN A 352 3.19 -14.97 13.36
CA ASN A 352 3.18 -16.42 13.51
C ASN A 352 2.17 -16.90 14.55
N ARG A 353 1.53 -15.98 15.28
CA ARG A 353 0.49 -16.26 16.28
C ARG A 353 -0.57 -15.16 16.21
N TYR A 354 -1.82 -15.50 16.55
CA TYR A 354 -2.96 -14.59 16.41
C TYR A 354 -3.80 -14.63 17.69
N TRP A 355 -4.04 -13.48 18.30
CA TRP A 355 -4.93 -13.30 19.44
C TRP A 355 -6.22 -12.67 18.97
N LEU A 356 -7.28 -13.46 18.88
CA LEU A 356 -8.61 -13.01 18.49
C LEU A 356 -9.41 -12.60 19.73
N ILE A 357 -9.89 -11.35 19.73
CA ILE A 357 -10.80 -10.82 20.74
C ILE A 357 -12.22 -10.87 20.17
N GLU A 358 -13.02 -11.79 20.69
CA GLU A 358 -14.41 -12.01 20.31
C GLU A 358 -15.23 -12.37 21.55
N ASP A 359 -16.48 -11.91 21.60
CA ASP A 359 -17.44 -12.23 22.69
C ASP A 359 -16.92 -11.98 24.12
N GLY A 360 -16.13 -10.91 24.29
CA GLY A 360 -15.56 -10.56 25.59
C GLY A 360 -14.41 -11.45 26.07
N ARG A 361 -13.81 -12.24 25.18
CA ARG A 361 -12.66 -13.14 25.51
C ARG A 361 -11.56 -13.05 24.46
N LEU A 362 -10.33 -13.30 24.90
CA LEU A 362 -9.18 -13.47 24.05
C LEU A 362 -8.94 -14.95 23.80
N SER A 363 -8.85 -15.36 22.53
CA SER A 363 -8.50 -16.72 22.11
C SER A 363 -7.24 -16.72 21.23
N GLU A 364 -6.43 -17.76 21.37
CA GLU A 364 -5.20 -17.89 20.60
C GLU A 364 -5.41 -18.80 19.39
N TRP A 365 -4.86 -18.37 18.25
CA TRP A 365 -4.91 -19.05 16.96
C TRP A 365 -3.52 -19.08 16.32
N HIS A 366 -3.27 -20.07 15.45
CA HIS A 366 -1.98 -20.27 14.77
C HIS A 366 -2.08 -20.17 13.24
N ASP A 367 -3.27 -19.96 12.71
CA ASP A 367 -3.52 -19.79 11.28
C ASP A 367 -4.28 -18.49 11.02
N ALA A 368 -3.71 -17.63 10.16
CA ALA A 368 -4.29 -16.34 9.78
C ALA A 368 -5.61 -16.51 9.04
N GLU A 369 -5.67 -17.46 8.10
CA GLU A 369 -6.86 -17.63 7.25
C GLU A 369 -8.05 -18.12 8.08
N ALA A 370 -7.81 -19.03 9.02
CA ALA A 370 -8.86 -19.49 9.96
C ALA A 370 -9.42 -18.33 10.80
N VAL A 371 -8.57 -17.39 11.23
CA VAL A 371 -9.01 -16.17 11.95
C VAL A 371 -9.84 -15.27 11.02
N PHE A 372 -9.41 -15.08 9.78
CA PHE A 372 -10.15 -14.25 8.82
C PHE A 372 -11.50 -14.88 8.44
N GLU A 373 -11.56 -16.20 8.26
CA GLU A 373 -12.82 -16.92 8.02
C GLU A 373 -13.78 -16.80 9.22
N ARG A 374 -13.25 -16.92 10.45
CA ARG A 374 -14.04 -16.72 11.66
C ARG A 374 -14.65 -15.32 11.72
N LEU A 375 -13.85 -14.29 11.40
CA LEU A 375 -14.31 -12.91 11.38
C LEU A 375 -15.34 -12.65 10.25
N ARG A 376 -15.19 -13.30 9.08
CA ARG A 376 -16.20 -13.27 8.01
C ARG A 376 -17.53 -13.88 8.46
N ALA A 377 -17.49 -15.04 9.11
CA ALA A 377 -18.67 -15.72 9.59
C ALA A 377 -19.43 -14.90 10.65
N SER A 378 -18.72 -14.15 11.50
CA SER A 378 -19.30 -13.31 12.54
C SER A 378 -19.98 -12.04 12.00
N THR A 379 -19.76 -11.67 10.76
CA THR A 379 -20.39 -10.51 10.12
C THR A 379 -21.79 -10.80 9.56
N GLY A 380 -22.20 -12.05 9.42
CA GLY A 380 -23.47 -12.49 8.85
C GLY A 380 -23.61 -12.17 7.35
N PRO A 381 -24.37 -12.92 6.56
CA PRO A 381 -24.62 -12.56 5.18
C PRO A 381 -25.46 -11.29 5.12
N VAL A 382 -24.87 -10.15 4.89
CA VAL A 382 -25.58 -8.98 4.39
C VAL A 382 -25.74 -9.19 2.88
N VAL A 383 -26.65 -10.09 2.53
CA VAL A 383 -27.27 -10.06 1.22
C VAL A 383 -28.15 -8.81 1.26
N PRO A 384 -27.99 -7.84 0.38
CA PRO A 384 -29.06 -6.89 0.12
C PRO A 384 -30.21 -7.72 -0.47
N GLU A 385 -31.19 -8.10 0.34
CA GLU A 385 -32.46 -8.67 -0.15
C GLU A 385 -33.25 -7.68 -1.02
N ALA A 386 -32.71 -6.51 -1.30
CA ALA A 386 -33.35 -5.47 -2.09
C ALA A 386 -33.30 -5.69 -3.61
N SER A 387 -32.69 -6.77 -4.12
CA SER A 387 -32.70 -6.98 -5.57
C SER A 387 -33.15 -8.38 -6.03
N LYS A 388 -33.79 -9.18 -5.15
CA LYS A 388 -34.39 -10.45 -5.60
C LYS A 388 -35.87 -10.35 -6.02
N THR A 389 -36.46 -9.14 -6.02
CA THR A 389 -37.77 -8.89 -6.57
C THR A 389 -37.80 -7.93 -7.78
N ALA A 390 -36.64 -7.52 -8.28
CA ALA A 390 -36.61 -7.08 -9.67
C ALA A 390 -36.52 -8.34 -10.52
N SER A 391 -37.68 -8.71 -11.07
CA SER A 391 -37.84 -9.76 -12.06
C SER A 391 -36.62 -9.77 -13.00
N LYS A 392 -36.12 -10.97 -13.36
CA LYS A 392 -35.43 -11.17 -14.63
C LYS A 392 -36.37 -10.65 -15.73
N ALA A 393 -36.29 -9.36 -16.00
CA ALA A 393 -36.59 -8.87 -17.32
C ALA A 393 -35.48 -9.53 -18.20
N PRO A 394 -35.84 -10.15 -19.32
CA PRO A 394 -34.87 -10.60 -20.27
C PRO A 394 -33.94 -9.44 -20.60
N PRO A 395 -32.63 -9.69 -20.93
CA PRO A 395 -31.71 -8.62 -21.32
C PRO A 395 -32.47 -7.76 -22.32
N SER A 396 -32.58 -6.47 -22.04
CA SER A 396 -33.41 -5.57 -22.84
C SER A 396 -32.89 -5.68 -24.27
N ALA A 397 -33.78 -5.99 -25.20
CA ALA A 397 -33.47 -6.08 -26.65
C ALA A 397 -32.70 -4.85 -27.15
N SER A 398 -32.75 -3.75 -26.43
CA SER A 398 -32.03 -2.50 -26.61
C SER A 398 -30.50 -2.62 -26.42
N ASN A 399 -30.00 -3.40 -25.43
CA ASN A 399 -28.55 -3.54 -25.23
C ASN A 399 -27.91 -4.43 -26.31
N ASP A 400 -28.60 -5.52 -26.69
CA ASP A 400 -28.13 -6.39 -27.80
C ASP A 400 -28.15 -5.62 -29.14
N LEU A 401 -29.11 -4.73 -29.34
CA LEU A 401 -29.19 -3.88 -30.52
C LEU A 401 -28.07 -2.82 -30.55
N LEU A 402 -27.75 -2.23 -29.40
CA LEU A 402 -26.63 -1.26 -29.26
C LEU A 402 -25.26 -1.92 -29.50
N GLU A 403 -25.01 -3.11 -28.95
CA GLU A 403 -23.76 -3.86 -29.17
C GLU A 403 -23.63 -4.24 -30.67
N ARG A 404 -24.73 -4.61 -31.31
CA ARG A 404 -24.73 -4.96 -32.74
C ARG A 404 -24.53 -3.73 -33.64
N LEU A 405 -25.08 -2.59 -33.26
CA LEU A 405 -24.87 -1.32 -33.96
C LEU A 405 -23.39 -0.92 -33.94
N VAL A 406 -22.76 -0.92 -32.76
CA VAL A 406 -21.33 -0.60 -32.62
C VAL A 406 -20.44 -1.55 -33.42
N ALA A 407 -20.78 -2.86 -33.41
CA ALA A 407 -20.02 -3.87 -34.18
C ALA A 407 -20.12 -3.63 -35.70
N LEU A 408 -21.29 -3.25 -36.21
CA LEU A 408 -21.52 -2.96 -37.62
C LEU A 408 -20.84 -1.66 -38.07
N GLU A 409 -20.85 -0.61 -37.25
CA GLU A 409 -20.11 0.63 -37.48
C GLU A 409 -18.59 0.38 -37.57
N MET A 410 -18.04 -0.39 -36.63
CA MET A 410 -16.61 -0.76 -36.66
C MET A 410 -16.23 -1.54 -37.94
N LEU A 411 -17.06 -2.49 -38.36
CA LEU A 411 -16.82 -3.24 -39.60
C LEU A 411 -16.89 -2.37 -40.83
N LEU A 412 -17.80 -1.40 -40.88
CA LEU A 412 -17.94 -0.43 -41.94
C LEU A 412 -16.73 0.51 -42.01
N GLU A 413 -16.29 1.04 -40.88
CA GLU A 413 -15.09 1.90 -40.81
C GLU A 413 -13.82 1.12 -41.20
N GLU A 414 -13.65 -0.11 -40.72
CA GLU A 414 -12.49 -0.95 -41.08
C GLU A 414 -12.43 -1.20 -42.58
N ASP A 415 -13.57 -1.51 -43.20
CA ASP A 415 -13.59 -1.76 -44.65
C ASP A 415 -13.40 -0.48 -45.48
N LEU A 416 -13.92 0.68 -45.04
CA LEU A 416 -13.70 1.97 -45.61
C LEU A 416 -12.24 2.44 -45.51
N ALA A 417 -11.52 2.08 -44.47
CA ALA A 417 -10.10 2.34 -44.29
C ALA A 417 -9.19 1.52 -45.24
N ARG A 418 -9.70 0.45 -45.84
CA ARG A 418 -8.95 -0.38 -46.80
C ARG A 418 -8.75 0.35 -48.13
N LYS A 419 -7.67 0.00 -48.88
CA LYS A 419 -7.44 0.52 -50.21
C LYS A 419 -8.64 0.19 -51.13
N PRO A 420 -9.06 1.08 -52.06
CA PRO A 420 -10.28 0.92 -52.86
C PRO A 420 -10.44 -0.43 -53.58
N LYS A 421 -9.32 -1.07 -53.95
CA LYS A 421 -9.31 -2.43 -54.57
C LYS A 421 -9.70 -3.57 -53.61
N HIS A 422 -9.69 -3.33 -52.33
CA HIS A 422 -9.96 -4.36 -51.25
C HIS A 422 -11.23 -4.06 -50.48
N GLN A 423 -11.93 -2.98 -50.80
CA GLN A 423 -13.23 -2.64 -50.22
C GLN A 423 -14.33 -3.54 -50.79
N LYS A 424 -15.33 -3.83 -49.99
CA LYS A 424 -16.45 -4.70 -50.33
C LYS A 424 -17.78 -3.91 -50.41
N PRO A 425 -18.07 -3.22 -51.52
CA PRO A 425 -19.22 -2.29 -51.61
C PRO A 425 -20.58 -2.93 -51.33
N GLN A 426 -20.73 -4.20 -51.66
CA GLN A 426 -21.99 -4.93 -51.38
C GLN A 426 -22.20 -5.15 -49.88
N LEU A 427 -21.15 -5.49 -49.11
CA LEU A 427 -21.21 -5.65 -47.68
C LEU A 427 -21.38 -4.30 -46.96
N GLN A 428 -20.73 -3.24 -47.45
CA GLN A 428 -20.93 -1.89 -46.90
C GLN A 428 -22.39 -1.43 -47.06
N ALA A 429 -23.03 -1.72 -48.19
CA ALA A 429 -24.44 -1.40 -48.40
C ALA A 429 -25.38 -2.23 -47.48
N GLN A 430 -25.02 -3.48 -47.21
CA GLN A 430 -25.76 -4.32 -46.27
C GLN A 430 -25.61 -3.82 -44.83
N TRP A 431 -24.38 -3.51 -44.37
CA TRP A 431 -24.14 -2.99 -43.01
C TRP A 431 -24.83 -1.63 -42.81
N ARG A 432 -24.83 -0.71 -43.78
CA ARG A 432 -25.55 0.56 -43.69
C ARG A 432 -27.06 0.36 -43.50
N ARG A 433 -27.66 -0.57 -44.23
CA ARG A 433 -29.08 -0.87 -44.06
C ARG A 433 -29.40 -1.45 -42.69
N GLU A 434 -28.55 -2.37 -42.24
CA GLU A 434 -28.71 -2.98 -40.91
C GLU A 434 -28.53 -1.97 -39.77
N ILE A 435 -27.62 -1.00 -39.93
CA ILE A 435 -27.43 0.15 -39.03
C ILE A 435 -28.70 1.01 -39.02
N GLU A 436 -29.23 1.42 -40.17
CA GLU A 436 -30.46 2.22 -40.26
C GLU A 436 -31.68 1.49 -39.66
N GLU A 437 -31.78 0.17 -39.82
CA GLU A 437 -32.85 -0.62 -39.23
C GLU A 437 -32.74 -0.71 -37.71
N ILE A 438 -31.52 -0.81 -37.16
CA ILE A 438 -31.29 -0.83 -35.73
C ILE A 438 -31.48 0.55 -35.11
N GLU A 439 -31.04 1.64 -35.75
CA GLU A 439 -31.29 3.01 -35.31
C GLU A 439 -32.79 3.35 -35.28
N ALA A 440 -33.58 2.79 -36.19
CA ALA A 440 -35.02 2.97 -36.20
C ALA A 440 -35.77 2.17 -35.09
N GLN A 441 -35.10 1.19 -34.48
CA GLN A 441 -35.63 0.37 -33.39
C GLN A 441 -35.17 0.80 -32.01
N LEU A 442 -34.12 1.62 -31.91
CA LEU A 442 -33.61 2.24 -30.69
C LEU A 442 -34.31 3.56 -30.42
#